data_b9fad330cc9e198ed615c92bd2d43500
#
_entry.id   b9fad330cc9e198ed615c92bd2d43500
#
_cell.length_a   1.000
_cell.length_b   1.000
_cell.length_c   1.000
_cell.angle_alpha   90.00
_cell.angle_beta   90.00
_cell.angle_gamma   90.00
#
_symmetry.space_group_name_H-M   'P 1'
#
loop_
_entity.id
_entity.type
_entity.pdbx_description
1 polymer ?
#
loop_
_entity_poly.entity_id
_entity_poly.type
_entity_poly.pdbx_seq_one_letter_code
_entity_poly.pdbx_strand_id
1 'polypeptide(L)'
;MNRSARTAETVSDVYLALMLSAFLLWTGPDGYTKILEAKYRLFFLLTIVYCAAAALSALRQIRTVCFCKLLRAVRPAEWLMLGYVLCSLLSTFLSPWRADAWLGLSRREGLLTLALYGAVFLLLGRLARPKAWLLDVFGAAMSLCCLLALWQLAGGNPLGLYPKGLAYSDAGTAYSGAYLGTIGNTDLLAAVMCVAVPAFFYGAWKLRRCWLLVPLTLCVTVSVRMNVSAGLLGTAAGLVLPLPLALDEKKRRAATIIIGGVLLAAFLAVFLLPGLPGMLGEAHALLHGRAEDDFGSGRIYIWKNVWQAVKERPLFGGGPDTLSRRITAYFERYDEAGHIVRRTGIDTAHNEYLNILANQGLFALLCWLGALGCSAVRFVRRAGERLTALICGSAVLGYCVQAFFGISMCLSTPFFVIAWAMLETREN
;
A
#
# COMPACT_ATOMS: atom_id res chain seq x y z
N MET A 1 -6.45 33.85 1.14
CA MET A 1 -5.36 32.89 1.44
C MET A 1 -4.03 33.65 1.47
N ASN A 2 -3.25 33.55 2.54
CA ASN A 2 -1.95 34.22 2.69
C ASN A 2 -0.94 33.65 1.66
N ARG A 3 0.02 34.46 1.18
CA ARG A 3 1.06 34.09 0.18
C ARG A 3 1.80 32.80 0.57
N SER A 4 2.13 32.63 1.86
CA SER A 4 2.79 31.45 2.40
C SER A 4 1.92 30.17 2.30
N ALA A 5 0.60 30.26 2.50
CA ALA A 5 -0.31 29.13 2.36
C ALA A 5 -0.43 28.67 0.88
N ARG A 6 -0.42 29.63 -0.06
CA ARG A 6 -0.37 29.30 -1.51
C ARG A 6 0.93 28.61 -1.89
N THR A 7 2.07 29.07 -1.35
CA THR A 7 3.38 28.42 -1.61
C THR A 7 3.39 26.98 -1.11
N ALA A 8 2.90 26.72 0.11
CA ALA A 8 2.84 25.36 0.68
C ALA A 8 1.92 24.43 -0.13
N GLU A 9 0.79 24.94 -0.60
CA GLU A 9 -0.11 24.21 -1.50
C GLU A 9 0.58 23.85 -2.83
N THR A 10 1.23 24.83 -3.48
CA THR A 10 1.95 24.62 -4.74
C THR A 10 3.08 23.61 -4.58
N VAL A 11 3.83 23.66 -3.47
CA VAL A 11 4.88 22.67 -3.15
C VAL A 11 4.29 21.27 -3.01
N SER A 12 3.12 21.14 -2.36
CA SER A 12 2.42 19.85 -2.25
C SER A 12 1.90 19.35 -3.59
N ASP A 13 1.39 20.23 -4.45
CA ASP A 13 0.94 19.87 -5.79
C ASP A 13 2.08 19.33 -6.66
N VAL A 14 3.24 19.99 -6.63
CA VAL A 14 4.44 19.54 -7.37
C VAL A 14 4.90 18.18 -6.86
N TYR A 15 4.97 18.00 -5.54
CA TYR A 15 5.35 16.71 -4.96
C TYR A 15 4.37 15.60 -5.37
N LEU A 16 3.06 15.85 -5.28
CA LEU A 16 2.03 14.89 -5.69
C LEU A 16 2.14 14.55 -7.18
N ALA A 17 2.32 15.55 -8.04
CA ALA A 17 2.49 15.34 -9.46
C ALA A 17 3.71 14.46 -9.78
N LEU A 18 4.85 14.74 -9.14
CA LEU A 18 6.08 13.97 -9.30
C LEU A 18 5.94 12.53 -8.78
N MET A 19 5.28 12.34 -7.63
CA MET A 19 5.06 11.01 -7.07
C MET A 19 4.08 10.18 -7.91
N LEU A 20 2.99 10.80 -8.39
CA LEU A 20 1.97 10.13 -9.17
C LEU A 20 2.35 9.91 -10.65
N SER A 21 3.46 10.48 -11.12
CA SER A 21 3.94 10.32 -12.49
C SER A 21 5.40 9.85 -12.55
N ALA A 22 6.36 10.74 -12.33
CA ALA A 22 7.79 10.46 -12.50
C ALA A 22 8.25 9.29 -11.60
N PHE A 23 7.86 9.28 -10.33
CA PHE A 23 8.19 8.17 -9.42
C PHE A 23 7.52 6.87 -9.85
N LEU A 24 6.24 6.92 -10.26
CA LEU A 24 5.53 5.74 -10.76
C LEU A 24 6.28 5.11 -11.95
N LEU A 25 6.69 5.93 -12.91
CA LEU A 25 7.29 5.49 -14.17
C LEU A 25 8.80 5.20 -14.08
N TRP A 26 9.47 5.66 -13.02
CA TRP A 26 10.91 5.48 -12.87
C TRP A 26 11.30 4.03 -12.59
N THR A 27 12.19 3.47 -13.40
CA THR A 27 12.69 2.09 -13.22
C THR A 27 14.20 2.05 -12.92
N GLY A 28 14.88 3.18 -13.09
CA GLY A 28 16.34 3.25 -13.00
C GLY A 28 17.05 2.69 -14.24
N PRO A 29 18.37 2.83 -14.31
CA PRO A 29 19.16 2.39 -15.47
C PRO A 29 19.36 0.86 -15.50
N ASP A 30 19.30 0.18 -14.36
CA ASP A 30 19.58 -1.26 -14.22
C ASP A 30 18.29 -2.13 -14.31
N GLY A 31 17.17 -1.56 -14.73
CA GLY A 31 15.88 -2.25 -14.85
C GLY A 31 15.47 -2.96 -13.55
N TYR A 32 14.92 -4.17 -13.67
CA TYR A 32 14.43 -4.92 -12.52
C TYR A 32 15.51 -5.39 -11.55
N THR A 33 16.76 -5.49 -11.98
CA THR A 33 17.87 -5.97 -11.13
C THR A 33 18.08 -5.06 -9.91
N LYS A 34 17.90 -3.72 -10.07
CA LYS A 34 18.08 -2.74 -8.99
C LYS A 34 16.90 -1.79 -8.84
N ILE A 35 15.70 -2.20 -9.22
CA ILE A 35 14.53 -1.34 -9.20
C ILE A 35 14.19 -0.82 -7.79
N LEU A 36 14.40 -1.62 -6.75
CA LEU A 36 14.21 -1.21 -5.36
C LEU A 36 15.10 -0.02 -5.02
N GLU A 37 16.41 -0.12 -5.30
CA GLU A 37 17.37 0.94 -5.00
C GLU A 37 17.07 2.21 -5.79
N ALA A 38 16.73 2.07 -7.07
CA ALA A 38 16.41 3.20 -7.95
C ALA A 38 15.18 3.96 -7.48
N LYS A 39 14.11 3.25 -7.14
CA LYS A 39 12.87 3.85 -6.61
C LYS A 39 13.07 4.40 -5.19
N TYR A 40 13.78 3.68 -4.33
CA TYR A 40 14.06 4.16 -2.98
C TYR A 40 14.81 5.49 -3.00
N ARG A 41 15.86 5.62 -3.82
CA ARG A 41 16.62 6.87 -3.96
C ARG A 41 15.75 8.02 -4.45
N LEU A 42 14.91 7.78 -5.44
CA LEU A 42 14.01 8.81 -5.97
C LEU A 42 12.95 9.21 -4.94
N PHE A 43 12.30 8.22 -4.28
CA PHE A 43 11.35 8.48 -3.19
C PHE A 43 11.98 9.31 -2.07
N PHE A 44 13.16 8.91 -1.62
CA PHE A 44 13.91 9.60 -0.57
C PHE A 44 14.20 11.04 -0.96
N LEU A 45 14.77 11.27 -2.15
CA LEU A 45 15.12 12.60 -2.64
C LEU A 45 13.88 13.50 -2.74
N LEU A 46 12.83 13.04 -3.42
CA LEU A 46 11.60 13.82 -3.60
C LEU A 46 10.96 14.17 -2.25
N THR A 47 10.93 13.20 -1.32
CA THR A 47 10.28 13.40 -0.02
C THR A 47 11.10 14.32 0.89
N ILE A 48 12.43 14.21 0.92
CA ILE A 48 13.27 15.14 1.69
C ILE A 48 13.14 16.57 1.15
N VAL A 49 13.19 16.76 -0.17
CA VAL A 49 13.00 18.08 -0.79
C VAL A 49 11.61 18.64 -0.45
N TYR A 50 10.58 17.80 -0.50
CA TYR A 50 9.23 18.19 -0.10
C TYR A 50 9.16 18.61 1.37
N CYS A 51 9.70 17.81 2.28
CA CYS A 51 9.74 18.12 3.71
C CYS A 51 10.47 19.43 3.99
N ALA A 52 11.62 19.65 3.36
CA ALA A 52 12.39 20.90 3.50
C ALA A 52 11.61 22.13 2.99
N ALA A 53 11.01 22.04 1.80
CA ALA A 53 10.23 23.12 1.21
C ALA A 53 8.95 23.42 2.03
N ALA A 54 8.28 22.39 2.55
CA ALA A 54 7.14 22.52 3.44
C ALA A 54 7.53 23.17 4.78
N ALA A 55 8.65 22.76 5.38
CA ALA A 55 9.17 23.35 6.62
C ALA A 55 9.52 24.83 6.43
N LEU A 56 10.20 25.19 5.35
CA LEU A 56 10.52 26.60 5.02
C LEU A 56 9.25 27.45 4.85
N SER A 57 8.21 26.87 4.24
CA SER A 57 6.91 27.54 4.09
C SER A 57 6.21 27.73 5.43
N ALA A 58 6.31 26.75 6.34
CA ALA A 58 5.72 26.78 7.68
C ALA A 58 6.46 27.74 8.62
N LEU A 59 7.78 27.79 8.59
CA LEU A 59 8.59 28.71 9.44
C LEU A 59 8.19 30.17 9.27
N ARG A 60 7.76 30.58 8.07
CA ARG A 60 7.23 31.92 7.78
C ARG A 60 5.88 32.20 8.46
N GLN A 61 5.13 31.15 8.83
CA GLN A 61 3.82 31.25 9.47
C GLN A 61 3.90 31.13 11.01
N ILE A 62 4.82 30.31 11.53
CA ILE A 62 4.92 29.97 12.96
C ILE A 62 5.30 31.18 13.82
N ARG A 63 5.97 32.20 13.26
CA ARG A 63 6.32 33.43 13.99
C ARG A 63 5.11 34.18 14.59
N THR A 64 3.89 33.80 14.18
CA THR A 64 2.64 34.47 14.60
C THR A 64 1.66 33.58 15.35
N VAL A 65 1.95 32.29 15.54
CA VAL A 65 0.99 31.30 16.10
C VAL A 65 1.53 30.71 17.40
N CYS A 66 0.73 30.79 18.48
CA CYS A 66 1.05 30.16 19.76
C CYS A 66 1.12 28.63 19.63
N PHE A 67 2.18 28.02 20.18
CA PHE A 67 2.43 26.56 20.16
C PHE A 67 1.25 25.74 20.71
N CYS A 68 0.57 26.23 21.76
CA CYS A 68 -0.63 25.55 22.31
C CYS A 68 -1.79 25.48 21.32
N LYS A 69 -1.97 26.49 20.45
CA LYS A 69 -2.98 26.45 19.39
C LYS A 69 -2.63 25.40 18.30
N LEU A 70 -1.34 25.26 18.02
CA LEU A 70 -0.84 24.27 17.05
C LEU A 70 -1.11 22.84 17.56
N LEU A 71 -0.81 22.55 18.83
CA LEU A 71 -1.06 21.24 19.44
C LEU A 71 -2.56 20.87 19.45
N ARG A 72 -3.43 21.84 19.81
CA ARG A 72 -4.90 21.61 19.81
C ARG A 72 -5.48 21.38 18.42
N ALA A 73 -4.77 21.79 17.38
CA ALA A 73 -5.19 21.60 15.99
C ALA A 73 -4.80 20.23 15.42
N VAL A 74 -4.05 19.38 16.17
CA VAL A 74 -3.62 18.05 15.75
C VAL A 74 -4.81 17.08 15.87
N ARG A 75 -5.09 16.35 14.81
CA ARG A 75 -6.19 15.37 14.76
C ARG A 75 -5.79 14.04 15.40
N PRO A 76 -6.77 13.22 15.86
CA PRO A 76 -6.46 11.91 16.46
C PRO A 76 -5.61 11.01 15.57
N ALA A 77 -5.93 10.91 14.26
CA ALA A 77 -5.13 10.12 13.32
C ALA A 77 -3.68 10.61 13.20
N GLU A 78 -3.44 11.92 13.29
CA GLU A 78 -2.10 12.52 13.25
C GLU A 78 -1.30 12.20 14.53
N TRP A 79 -1.94 12.25 15.71
CA TRP A 79 -1.31 11.84 16.97
C TRP A 79 -0.92 10.37 16.95
N LEU A 80 -1.79 9.52 16.44
CA LEU A 80 -1.53 8.08 16.33
C LEU A 80 -0.43 7.78 15.29
N MET A 81 -0.37 8.51 14.19
CA MET A 81 0.74 8.41 13.23
C MET A 81 2.08 8.84 13.86
N LEU A 82 2.10 9.93 14.64
CA LEU A 82 3.28 10.33 15.41
C LEU A 82 3.66 9.27 16.43
N GLY A 83 2.68 8.67 17.13
CA GLY A 83 2.87 7.55 18.03
C GLY A 83 3.49 6.33 17.34
N TYR A 84 3.02 5.99 16.13
CA TYR A 84 3.59 4.92 15.31
C TYR A 84 5.07 5.17 14.98
N VAL A 85 5.42 6.38 14.53
CA VAL A 85 6.82 6.75 14.24
C VAL A 85 7.67 6.73 15.51
N LEU A 86 7.15 7.21 16.64
CA LEU A 86 7.84 7.17 17.92
C LEU A 86 8.08 5.74 18.40
N CYS A 87 7.08 4.86 18.30
CA CYS A 87 7.24 3.44 18.63
C CYS A 87 8.27 2.77 17.72
N SER A 88 8.29 3.10 16.42
CA SER A 88 9.29 2.61 15.48
C SER A 88 10.71 3.10 15.83
N LEU A 89 10.83 4.35 16.29
CA LEU A 89 12.08 4.91 16.80
C LEU A 89 12.56 4.14 18.05
N LEU A 90 11.68 3.93 19.02
CA LEU A 90 11.99 3.16 20.23
C LEU A 90 12.38 1.72 19.89
N SER A 91 11.63 1.07 18.98
CA SER A 91 11.97 -0.26 18.47
C SER A 91 13.38 -0.31 17.88
N THR A 92 13.75 0.70 17.07
CA THR A 92 15.09 0.80 16.48
C THR A 92 16.19 0.91 17.56
N PHE A 93 16.00 1.77 18.56
CA PHE A 93 16.98 1.95 19.64
C PHE A 93 17.10 0.71 20.56
N LEU A 94 16.01 -0.02 20.76
CA LEU A 94 15.98 -1.25 21.56
C LEU A 94 16.42 -2.48 20.76
N SER A 95 16.57 -2.36 19.44
CA SER A 95 17.00 -3.45 18.56
C SER A 95 18.49 -3.78 18.77
N PRO A 96 18.88 -5.07 18.80
CA PRO A 96 20.27 -5.49 18.68
C PRO A 96 20.88 -5.13 17.31
N TRP A 97 20.05 -5.00 16.28
CA TRP A 97 20.44 -4.71 14.88
C TRP A 97 20.13 -3.25 14.50
N ARG A 98 20.55 -2.31 15.33
CA ARG A 98 20.22 -0.87 15.16
C ARG A 98 20.62 -0.32 13.80
N ALA A 99 21.81 -0.66 13.33
CA ALA A 99 22.30 -0.19 12.03
C ALA A 99 21.40 -0.62 10.88
N ASP A 100 20.97 -1.89 10.89
CA ASP A 100 20.05 -2.43 9.89
C ASP A 100 18.65 -1.79 10.01
N ALA A 101 18.16 -1.58 11.25
CA ALA A 101 16.85 -1.02 11.52
C ALA A 101 16.71 0.46 11.09
N TRP A 102 17.81 1.23 10.97
CA TRP A 102 17.77 2.61 10.48
C TRP A 102 17.37 2.71 9.00
N LEU A 103 18.00 1.93 8.13
CA LEU A 103 17.81 1.99 6.67
C LEU A 103 16.91 0.88 6.14
N GLY A 104 16.75 -0.19 6.91
CA GLY A 104 16.15 -1.44 6.48
C GLY A 104 17.15 -2.36 5.79
N LEU A 105 17.17 -3.63 6.22
CA LEU A 105 18.13 -4.62 5.74
C LEU A 105 17.75 -5.17 4.36
N SER A 106 16.50 -5.61 4.21
CA SER A 106 16.06 -6.37 3.04
C SER A 106 15.28 -5.53 2.04
N ARG A 107 14.40 -4.65 2.53
CA ARG A 107 13.37 -3.97 1.73
C ARG A 107 13.42 -2.45 1.80
N ARG A 108 14.43 -1.89 2.46
CA ARG A 108 14.55 -0.45 2.71
C ARG A 108 13.39 0.13 3.51
N GLU A 109 12.69 -0.70 4.30
CA GLU A 109 11.58 -0.31 5.18
C GLU A 109 12.06 -0.05 6.63
N GLY A 110 13.25 0.54 6.77
CA GLY A 110 13.82 0.97 8.06
C GLY A 110 13.13 2.21 8.62
N LEU A 111 13.56 2.62 9.82
CA LEU A 111 13.02 3.77 10.54
C LEU A 111 12.94 5.03 9.68
N LEU A 112 13.96 5.30 8.86
CA LEU A 112 14.01 6.48 8.02
C LEU A 112 12.85 6.51 7.02
N THR A 113 12.57 5.38 6.37
CA THR A 113 11.46 5.24 5.42
C THR A 113 10.11 5.40 6.13
N LEU A 114 9.93 4.79 7.30
CA LEU A 114 8.71 4.91 8.11
C LEU A 114 8.48 6.35 8.58
N ALA A 115 9.53 7.05 8.98
CA ALA A 115 9.46 8.47 9.33
C ALA A 115 9.07 9.34 8.14
N LEU A 116 9.57 9.04 6.93
CA LEU A 116 9.18 9.74 5.71
C LEU A 116 7.72 9.49 5.35
N TYR A 117 7.19 8.27 5.52
CA TYR A 117 5.76 8.00 5.36
C TYR A 117 4.91 8.81 6.34
N GLY A 118 5.32 8.85 7.62
CA GLY A 118 4.68 9.70 8.63
C GLY A 118 4.72 11.18 8.26
N ALA A 119 5.85 11.69 7.78
CA ALA A 119 5.99 13.07 7.33
C ALA A 119 5.09 13.39 6.12
N VAL A 120 5.04 12.51 5.11
CA VAL A 120 4.14 12.65 3.95
C VAL A 120 2.68 12.69 4.41
N PHE A 121 2.26 11.75 5.29
CA PHE A 121 0.91 11.72 5.83
C PHE A 121 0.55 13.04 6.53
N LEU A 122 1.41 13.52 7.42
CA LEU A 122 1.17 14.73 8.20
C LEU A 122 1.16 16.00 7.34
N LEU A 123 2.15 16.14 6.46
CA LEU A 123 2.31 17.33 5.65
C LEU A 123 1.24 17.44 4.56
N LEU A 124 1.00 16.38 3.79
CA LEU A 124 -0.05 16.39 2.76
C LEU A 124 -1.44 16.56 3.38
N GLY A 125 -1.75 15.86 4.49
CA GLY A 125 -3.02 15.99 5.17
C GLY A 125 -3.33 17.40 5.67
N ARG A 126 -2.32 18.27 5.80
CA ARG A 126 -2.45 19.66 6.27
C ARG A 126 -2.28 20.70 5.17
N LEU A 127 -1.38 20.48 4.22
CA LEU A 127 -0.93 21.46 3.24
C LEU A 127 -1.53 21.23 1.85
N ALA A 128 -1.80 19.98 1.48
CA ALA A 128 -2.36 19.67 0.18
C ALA A 128 -3.86 19.99 0.11
N ARG A 129 -4.31 20.26 -1.10
CA ARG A 129 -5.72 20.38 -1.45
C ARG A 129 -6.06 19.42 -2.57
N PRO A 130 -7.23 18.77 -2.51
CA PRO A 130 -7.68 17.89 -3.57
C PRO A 130 -7.85 18.64 -4.87
N LYS A 131 -7.23 18.13 -5.95
CA LYS A 131 -7.34 18.70 -7.30
C LYS A 131 -7.58 17.58 -8.30
N ALA A 132 -8.60 17.72 -9.11
CA ALA A 132 -8.99 16.69 -10.07
C ALA A 132 -7.88 16.38 -11.10
N TRP A 133 -7.06 17.38 -11.49
CA TRP A 133 -5.96 17.17 -12.43
C TRP A 133 -4.86 16.22 -11.90
N LEU A 134 -4.71 16.08 -10.57
CA LEU A 134 -3.78 15.09 -9.98
C LEU A 134 -4.21 13.66 -10.30
N LEU A 135 -5.54 13.42 -10.33
CA LEU A 135 -6.07 12.14 -10.76
C LEU A 135 -5.85 11.91 -12.26
N ASP A 136 -5.87 12.98 -13.05
CA ASP A 136 -5.56 12.91 -14.49
C ASP A 136 -4.08 12.54 -14.72
N VAL A 137 -3.17 13.16 -13.97
CA VAL A 137 -1.73 12.83 -14.02
C VAL A 137 -1.48 11.37 -13.62
N PHE A 138 -2.13 10.92 -12.53
CA PHE A 138 -2.03 9.54 -12.08
C PHE A 138 -2.59 8.56 -13.12
N GLY A 139 -3.74 8.89 -13.73
CA GLY A 139 -4.36 8.08 -14.77
C GLY A 139 -3.47 7.95 -16.02
N ALA A 140 -2.86 9.04 -16.47
CA ALA A 140 -1.94 9.02 -17.61
C ALA A 140 -0.70 8.15 -17.33
N ALA A 141 -0.08 8.32 -16.17
CA ALA A 141 1.10 7.54 -15.78
C ALA A 141 0.75 6.05 -15.58
N MET A 142 -0.39 5.72 -14.94
CA MET A 142 -0.87 4.34 -14.81
C MET A 142 -1.18 3.72 -16.18
N SER A 143 -1.74 4.48 -17.12
CA SER A 143 -1.97 3.98 -18.48
C SER A 143 -0.66 3.57 -19.15
N LEU A 144 0.39 4.38 -19.05
CA LEU A 144 1.72 4.04 -19.60
C LEU A 144 2.32 2.81 -18.93
N CYS A 145 2.22 2.72 -17.59
CA CYS A 145 2.67 1.55 -16.84
C CYS A 145 1.92 0.27 -17.28
N CYS A 146 0.60 0.36 -17.44
CA CYS A 146 -0.23 -0.78 -17.86
C CYS A 146 0.02 -1.18 -19.33
N LEU A 147 0.22 -0.24 -20.23
CA LEU A 147 0.57 -0.54 -21.63
C LEU A 147 1.92 -1.28 -21.71
N LEU A 148 2.91 -0.83 -20.94
CA LEU A 148 4.18 -1.55 -20.80
C LEU A 148 3.96 -2.96 -20.25
N ALA A 149 3.15 -3.10 -19.18
CA ALA A 149 2.84 -4.38 -18.57
C ALA A 149 2.15 -5.34 -19.56
N LEU A 150 1.19 -4.86 -20.36
CA LEU A 150 0.54 -5.66 -21.39
C LEU A 150 1.49 -6.11 -22.48
N TRP A 151 2.43 -5.23 -22.90
CA TRP A 151 3.47 -5.60 -23.84
C TRP A 151 4.40 -6.69 -23.29
N GLN A 152 4.78 -6.57 -22.00
CA GLN A 152 5.60 -7.58 -21.33
C GLN A 152 4.86 -8.92 -21.17
N LEU A 153 3.55 -8.90 -20.86
CA LEU A 153 2.71 -10.11 -20.83
C LEU A 153 2.59 -10.79 -22.20
N ALA A 154 2.78 -10.05 -23.28
CA ALA A 154 2.86 -10.59 -24.66
C ALA A 154 4.30 -11.06 -25.05
N GLY A 155 5.23 -11.12 -24.10
CA GLY A 155 6.60 -11.61 -24.31
C GLY A 155 7.62 -10.51 -24.68
N GLY A 156 7.22 -9.23 -24.76
CA GLY A 156 8.12 -8.14 -25.12
C GLY A 156 8.95 -7.63 -23.94
N ASN A 157 10.09 -7.01 -24.26
CA ASN A 157 10.94 -6.29 -23.29
C ASN A 157 11.38 -4.95 -23.88
N PRO A 158 10.43 -4.02 -24.18
CA PRO A 158 10.71 -2.82 -24.99
C PRO A 158 11.66 -1.85 -24.33
N LEU A 159 11.71 -1.81 -22.99
CA LEU A 159 12.60 -0.93 -22.23
C LEU A 159 13.85 -1.66 -21.67
N GLY A 160 14.06 -2.93 -22.04
CA GLY A 160 15.17 -3.70 -21.52
C GLY A 160 15.16 -3.91 -20.00
N LEU A 161 13.97 -3.92 -19.37
CA LEU A 161 13.85 -4.02 -17.91
C LEU A 161 14.25 -5.39 -17.38
N TYR A 162 13.99 -6.46 -18.13
CA TYR A 162 14.54 -7.78 -17.86
C TYR A 162 15.99 -7.86 -18.38
N PRO A 163 16.87 -8.62 -17.71
CA PRO A 163 18.19 -8.94 -18.25
C PRO A 163 18.11 -9.55 -19.65
N LYS A 164 19.18 -9.47 -20.42
CA LYS A 164 19.24 -10.03 -21.80
C LYS A 164 18.81 -11.49 -21.81
N GLY A 165 17.94 -11.83 -22.77
CA GLY A 165 17.43 -13.17 -22.98
C GLY A 165 16.28 -13.59 -22.08
N LEU A 166 15.82 -12.71 -21.16
CA LEU A 166 14.70 -12.99 -20.29
C LEU A 166 13.46 -12.17 -20.66
N ALA A 167 12.30 -12.76 -20.44
CA ALA A 167 10.98 -12.14 -20.58
C ALA A 167 10.16 -12.36 -19.30
N TYR A 168 8.89 -11.96 -19.32
CA TYR A 168 7.99 -12.12 -18.18
C TYR A 168 7.85 -13.59 -17.74
N SER A 169 7.77 -14.52 -18.68
CA SER A 169 7.69 -15.97 -18.43
C SER A 169 8.87 -16.52 -17.63
N ASP A 170 10.06 -15.90 -17.79
CA ASP A 170 11.31 -16.37 -17.18
C ASP A 170 11.58 -15.68 -15.85
N ALA A 171 10.83 -14.61 -15.52
CA ALA A 171 11.07 -13.80 -14.34
C ALA A 171 10.97 -14.58 -13.03
N GLY A 172 10.09 -15.60 -12.98
CA GLY A 172 9.95 -16.47 -11.80
C GLY A 172 11.19 -17.30 -11.47
N THR A 173 12.05 -17.58 -12.46
CA THR A 173 13.32 -18.31 -12.28
C THR A 173 14.48 -17.37 -11.96
N ALA A 174 14.51 -16.18 -12.57
CA ALA A 174 15.59 -15.20 -12.42
C ALA A 174 15.47 -14.32 -11.16
N TYR A 175 14.24 -14.07 -10.71
CA TYR A 175 13.94 -13.20 -9.57
C TYR A 175 13.16 -13.95 -8.49
N SER A 176 13.03 -13.35 -7.29
CA SER A 176 12.25 -13.92 -6.18
C SER A 176 10.72 -13.85 -6.39
N GLY A 177 10.24 -13.55 -7.58
CA GLY A 177 8.84 -13.46 -7.97
C GLY A 177 8.69 -12.99 -9.40
N ALA A 178 7.46 -12.85 -9.89
CA ALA A 178 7.18 -12.25 -11.18
C ALA A 178 7.34 -10.73 -11.10
N TYR A 179 7.83 -10.13 -12.19
CA TYR A 179 8.07 -8.68 -12.32
C TYR A 179 7.35 -8.13 -13.54
N LEU A 180 6.70 -6.97 -13.40
CA LEU A 180 5.87 -6.40 -14.45
C LEU A 180 5.75 -4.87 -14.35
N GLY A 181 5.63 -4.20 -15.48
CA GLY A 181 5.43 -2.75 -15.57
C GLY A 181 6.59 -1.96 -14.97
N THR A 182 6.31 -0.75 -14.52
CA THR A 182 7.32 0.15 -13.93
C THR A 182 7.45 0.00 -12.42
N ILE A 183 6.56 -0.74 -11.76
CA ILE A 183 6.61 -1.02 -10.32
C ILE A 183 7.54 -2.21 -10.03
N GLY A 184 7.64 -3.15 -10.96
CA GLY A 184 8.43 -4.36 -10.81
C GLY A 184 7.62 -5.51 -10.25
N ASN A 185 7.88 -5.95 -9.01
CA ASN A 185 7.19 -7.11 -8.43
C ASN A 185 5.66 -7.02 -8.55
N THR A 186 5.03 -8.11 -9.00
CA THR A 186 3.58 -8.18 -9.29
C THR A 186 2.71 -7.97 -8.06
N ASP A 187 3.15 -8.40 -6.86
CA ASP A 187 2.39 -8.17 -5.61
C ASP A 187 2.34 -6.67 -5.27
N LEU A 188 3.45 -5.94 -5.53
CA LEU A 188 3.52 -4.49 -5.31
C LEU A 188 2.73 -3.72 -6.37
N LEU A 189 2.76 -4.18 -7.62
CA LEU A 189 1.92 -3.60 -8.67
C LEU A 189 0.43 -3.81 -8.34
N ALA A 190 0.06 -4.99 -7.84
CA ALA A 190 -1.30 -5.28 -7.39
C ALA A 190 -1.73 -4.38 -6.23
N ALA A 191 -0.82 -4.05 -5.29
CA ALA A 191 -1.08 -3.08 -4.23
C ALA A 191 -1.35 -1.67 -4.78
N VAL A 192 -0.60 -1.23 -5.81
CA VAL A 192 -0.88 0.04 -6.51
C VAL A 192 -2.23 -0.01 -7.23
N MET A 193 -2.60 -1.14 -7.84
CA MET A 193 -3.91 -1.32 -8.47
C MET A 193 -5.07 -1.19 -7.47
N CYS A 194 -4.89 -1.65 -6.23
CA CYS A 194 -5.89 -1.48 -5.16
C CYS A 194 -6.15 -0.01 -4.81
N VAL A 195 -5.18 0.88 -5.05
CA VAL A 195 -5.33 2.34 -4.92
C VAL A 195 -5.91 2.95 -6.20
N ALA A 196 -5.37 2.57 -7.35
CA ALA A 196 -5.66 3.19 -8.64
C ALA A 196 -7.07 2.88 -9.15
N VAL A 197 -7.49 1.60 -9.13
CA VAL A 197 -8.77 1.16 -9.71
C VAL A 197 -9.96 1.81 -9.01
N PRO A 198 -10.11 1.79 -7.67
CA PRO A 198 -11.19 2.49 -7.00
C PRO A 198 -11.14 4.00 -7.24
N ALA A 199 -9.94 4.61 -7.24
CA ALA A 199 -9.78 6.04 -7.48
C ALA A 199 -10.27 6.44 -8.89
N PHE A 200 -9.92 5.68 -9.92
CA PHE A 200 -10.36 5.94 -11.29
C PHE A 200 -11.86 5.66 -11.48
N PHE A 201 -12.38 4.60 -10.87
CA PHE A 201 -13.81 4.28 -10.96
C PHE A 201 -14.67 5.39 -10.36
N TYR A 202 -14.44 5.77 -9.10
CA TYR A 202 -15.21 6.82 -8.46
C TYR A 202 -14.92 8.20 -9.04
N GLY A 203 -13.69 8.45 -9.49
CA GLY A 203 -13.30 9.64 -10.22
C GLY A 203 -14.03 9.79 -11.55
N ALA A 204 -14.05 8.75 -12.39
CA ALA A 204 -14.77 8.74 -13.66
C ALA A 204 -16.26 8.99 -13.44
N TRP A 205 -16.86 8.27 -12.51
CA TRP A 205 -18.30 8.37 -12.23
C TRP A 205 -18.69 9.74 -11.64
N LYS A 206 -18.06 10.15 -10.56
CA LYS A 206 -18.49 11.32 -9.78
C LYS A 206 -17.99 12.67 -10.33
N LEU A 207 -16.79 12.69 -10.95
CA LEU A 207 -16.27 13.88 -11.64
C LEU A 207 -16.77 13.98 -13.09
N ARG A 208 -17.49 12.96 -13.60
CA ARG A 208 -17.92 12.84 -15.02
C ARG A 208 -16.72 12.95 -15.99
N ARG A 209 -15.56 12.43 -15.59
CA ARG A 209 -14.33 12.41 -16.39
C ARG A 209 -14.20 11.08 -17.12
N CYS A 210 -14.91 10.94 -18.25
CA CYS A 210 -14.98 9.67 -19.00
C CYS A 210 -13.62 9.14 -19.44
N TRP A 211 -12.61 10.00 -19.66
CA TRP A 211 -11.28 9.55 -20.06
C TRP A 211 -10.61 8.66 -18.99
N LEU A 212 -10.97 8.80 -17.69
CA LEU A 212 -10.50 7.93 -16.62
C LEU A 212 -10.94 6.47 -16.78
N LEU A 213 -11.91 6.19 -17.66
CA LEU A 213 -12.25 4.82 -18.04
C LEU A 213 -11.11 4.12 -18.78
N VAL A 214 -10.22 4.88 -19.45
CA VAL A 214 -9.02 4.31 -20.11
C VAL A 214 -8.05 3.70 -19.10
N PRO A 215 -7.48 4.47 -18.13
CA PRO A 215 -6.62 3.87 -17.10
C PRO A 215 -7.36 2.83 -16.25
N LEU A 216 -8.66 3.01 -15.97
CA LEU A 216 -9.46 2.01 -15.25
C LEU A 216 -9.46 0.67 -15.98
N THR A 217 -9.82 0.66 -17.26
CA THR A 217 -9.88 -0.57 -18.06
C THR A 217 -8.51 -1.24 -18.17
N LEU A 218 -7.46 -0.45 -18.42
CA LEU A 218 -6.09 -0.97 -18.50
C LEU A 218 -5.65 -1.59 -17.16
N CYS A 219 -5.89 -0.91 -16.04
CA CYS A 219 -5.57 -1.43 -14.70
C CYS A 219 -6.33 -2.72 -14.39
N VAL A 220 -7.63 -2.79 -14.68
CA VAL A 220 -8.43 -4.01 -14.49
C VAL A 220 -7.91 -5.15 -15.37
N THR A 221 -7.61 -4.88 -16.65
CA THR A 221 -7.07 -5.89 -17.57
C THR A 221 -5.74 -6.44 -17.07
N VAL A 222 -4.80 -5.59 -16.66
CA VAL A 222 -3.52 -6.02 -16.10
C VAL A 222 -3.72 -6.80 -14.80
N SER A 223 -4.60 -6.34 -13.90
CA SER A 223 -4.88 -7.04 -12.63
C SER A 223 -5.41 -8.45 -12.84
N VAL A 224 -6.35 -8.63 -13.79
CA VAL A 224 -6.89 -9.95 -14.16
C VAL A 224 -5.81 -10.84 -14.78
N ARG A 225 -4.98 -10.28 -15.66
CA ARG A 225 -3.90 -11.04 -16.32
C ARG A 225 -2.77 -11.44 -15.36
N MET A 226 -2.43 -10.59 -14.39
CA MET A 226 -1.47 -10.91 -13.33
C MET A 226 -1.98 -11.99 -12.37
N ASN A 227 -3.29 -12.04 -12.17
CA ASN A 227 -3.98 -12.98 -11.28
C ASN A 227 -3.42 -13.04 -9.85
N VAL A 228 -3.04 -11.87 -9.29
CA VAL A 228 -2.60 -11.75 -7.89
C VAL A 228 -3.83 -11.67 -7.00
N SER A 229 -4.15 -12.75 -6.30
CA SER A 229 -5.37 -12.94 -5.53
C SER A 229 -5.61 -11.85 -4.47
N ALA A 230 -4.56 -11.47 -3.73
CA ALA A 230 -4.64 -10.40 -2.74
C ALA A 230 -5.01 -9.04 -3.37
N GLY A 231 -4.45 -8.76 -4.55
CA GLY A 231 -4.75 -7.55 -5.32
C GLY A 231 -6.17 -7.54 -5.86
N LEU A 232 -6.65 -8.67 -6.39
CA LEU A 232 -8.03 -8.81 -6.87
C LEU A 232 -9.03 -8.61 -5.72
N LEU A 233 -8.77 -9.22 -4.55
CA LEU A 233 -9.61 -9.06 -3.37
C LEU A 233 -9.62 -7.61 -2.86
N GLY A 234 -8.45 -6.98 -2.75
CA GLY A 234 -8.33 -5.58 -2.32
C GLY A 234 -9.02 -4.62 -3.30
N THR A 235 -8.82 -4.82 -4.60
CA THR A 235 -9.49 -4.03 -5.64
C THR A 235 -11.01 -4.18 -5.57
N ALA A 236 -11.52 -5.40 -5.45
CA ALA A 236 -12.96 -5.66 -5.31
C ALA A 236 -13.52 -5.01 -4.03
N ALA A 237 -12.82 -5.11 -2.90
CA ALA A 237 -13.22 -4.46 -1.65
C ALA A 237 -13.30 -2.94 -1.81
N GLY A 238 -12.27 -2.31 -2.41
CA GLY A 238 -12.23 -0.86 -2.67
C GLY A 238 -13.31 -0.37 -3.65
N LEU A 239 -13.77 -1.22 -4.56
CA LEU A 239 -14.87 -0.90 -5.50
C LEU A 239 -16.25 -1.10 -4.87
N VAL A 240 -16.48 -2.27 -4.23
CA VAL A 240 -17.83 -2.73 -3.87
C VAL A 240 -18.27 -2.19 -2.51
N LEU A 241 -17.41 -2.24 -1.48
CA LEU A 241 -17.81 -1.86 -0.13
C LEU A 241 -18.17 -0.37 0.01
N PRO A 242 -17.50 0.58 -0.68
CA PRO A 242 -17.88 1.99 -0.63
C PRO A 242 -19.07 2.35 -1.51
N LEU A 243 -19.52 1.47 -2.39
CA LEU A 243 -20.61 1.77 -3.34
C LEU A 243 -21.87 2.36 -2.68
N PRO A 244 -22.37 1.85 -1.54
CA PRO A 244 -23.51 2.44 -0.86
C PRO A 244 -23.28 3.92 -0.48
N LEU A 245 -22.05 4.28 -0.06
CA LEU A 245 -21.71 5.66 0.32
C LEU A 245 -21.73 6.61 -0.87
N ALA A 246 -21.56 6.09 -2.09
CA ALA A 246 -21.60 6.86 -3.33
C ALA A 246 -23.03 7.08 -3.85
N LEU A 247 -24.02 6.40 -3.29
CA LEU A 247 -25.43 6.46 -3.73
C LEU A 247 -26.26 7.42 -2.87
N ASP A 248 -27.37 7.89 -3.44
CA ASP A 248 -28.38 8.65 -2.72
C ASP A 248 -28.97 7.84 -1.56
N GLU A 249 -29.45 8.52 -0.53
CA GLU A 249 -29.91 7.89 0.71
C GLU A 249 -30.97 6.79 0.50
N LYS A 250 -31.91 7.00 -0.44
CA LYS A 250 -32.95 6.00 -0.79
C LYS A 250 -32.34 4.69 -1.32
N LYS A 251 -31.29 4.78 -2.14
CA LYS A 251 -30.62 3.63 -2.76
C LYS A 251 -29.55 3.03 -1.85
N ARG A 252 -29.01 3.81 -0.91
CA ARG A 252 -27.95 3.40 0.02
C ARG A 252 -28.34 2.20 0.84
N ARG A 253 -29.53 2.23 1.48
CA ARG A 253 -30.02 1.11 2.29
C ARG A 253 -30.16 -0.18 1.48
N ALA A 254 -30.78 -0.09 0.30
CA ALA A 254 -30.94 -1.25 -0.57
C ALA A 254 -29.59 -1.81 -1.01
N ALA A 255 -28.66 -0.96 -1.45
CA ALA A 255 -27.30 -1.38 -1.82
C ALA A 255 -26.54 -2.01 -0.65
N THR A 256 -26.65 -1.46 0.56
CA THR A 256 -26.02 -2.04 1.77
C THR A 256 -26.59 -3.44 2.07
N ILE A 257 -27.90 -3.62 1.99
CA ILE A 257 -28.55 -4.92 2.22
C ILE A 257 -28.13 -5.93 1.15
N ILE A 258 -28.14 -5.53 -0.12
CA ILE A 258 -27.77 -6.41 -1.24
C ILE A 258 -26.29 -6.82 -1.10
N ILE A 259 -25.38 -5.88 -0.90
CA ILE A 259 -23.95 -6.17 -0.75
C ILE A 259 -23.72 -7.04 0.48
N GLY A 260 -24.34 -6.71 1.63
CA GLY A 260 -24.26 -7.52 2.84
C GLY A 260 -24.79 -8.94 2.62
N GLY A 261 -25.92 -9.08 1.93
CA GLY A 261 -26.50 -10.38 1.59
C GLY A 261 -25.59 -11.21 0.67
N VAL A 262 -25.01 -10.57 -0.36
CA VAL A 262 -24.05 -11.24 -1.29
C VAL A 262 -22.79 -11.70 -0.53
N LEU A 263 -22.23 -10.85 0.34
CA LEU A 263 -21.05 -11.18 1.13
C LEU A 263 -21.36 -12.32 2.13
N LEU A 264 -22.51 -12.28 2.77
CA LEU A 264 -22.96 -13.36 3.65
C LEU A 264 -23.17 -14.65 2.88
N ALA A 265 -23.81 -14.61 1.71
CA ALA A 265 -24.01 -15.78 0.87
C ALA A 265 -22.66 -16.36 0.39
N ALA A 266 -21.72 -15.50 -0.03
CA ALA A 266 -20.38 -15.93 -0.40
C ALA A 266 -19.61 -16.57 0.77
N PHE A 267 -19.69 -15.97 1.96
CA PHE A 267 -19.11 -16.55 3.17
C PHE A 267 -19.72 -17.90 3.52
N LEU A 268 -21.05 -18.01 3.51
CA LEU A 268 -21.74 -19.28 3.76
C LEU A 268 -21.42 -20.33 2.70
N ALA A 269 -21.30 -19.94 1.43
CA ALA A 269 -20.87 -20.85 0.37
C ALA A 269 -19.47 -21.39 0.62
N VAL A 270 -18.51 -20.53 0.96
CA VAL A 270 -17.14 -20.95 1.30
C VAL A 270 -17.13 -21.80 2.56
N PHE A 271 -17.95 -21.49 3.56
CA PHE A 271 -18.01 -22.26 4.81
C PHE A 271 -18.67 -23.63 4.63
N LEU A 272 -19.78 -23.71 3.88
CA LEU A 272 -20.62 -24.92 3.81
C LEU A 272 -20.24 -25.89 2.69
N LEU A 273 -19.66 -25.39 1.56
CA LEU A 273 -19.41 -26.22 0.39
C LEU A 273 -17.99 -26.81 0.41
N PRO A 274 -17.83 -28.13 0.54
CA PRO A 274 -16.53 -28.78 0.42
C PRO A 274 -16.10 -28.87 -1.05
N GLY A 275 -14.79 -29.04 -1.29
CA GLY A 275 -14.25 -29.32 -2.63
C GLY A 275 -14.17 -28.07 -3.55
N LEU A 276 -14.24 -26.87 -2.99
CA LEU A 276 -14.02 -25.63 -3.76
C LEU A 276 -12.57 -25.58 -4.30
N PRO A 277 -12.36 -25.13 -5.55
CA PRO A 277 -11.02 -25.10 -6.13
C PRO A 277 -10.20 -23.90 -5.63
N GLY A 278 -8.86 -24.06 -5.64
CA GLY A 278 -7.90 -22.98 -5.40
C GLY A 278 -8.12 -22.26 -4.06
N MET A 279 -8.02 -20.95 -4.08
CA MET A 279 -8.10 -20.10 -2.89
C MET A 279 -9.40 -20.22 -2.08
N LEU A 280 -10.53 -20.57 -2.72
CA LEU A 280 -11.80 -20.78 -2.01
C LEU A 280 -11.77 -22.10 -1.20
N GLY A 281 -11.14 -23.14 -1.74
CA GLY A 281 -10.92 -24.42 -1.04
C GLY A 281 -9.96 -24.23 0.13
N GLU A 282 -8.91 -23.46 -0.09
CA GLU A 282 -7.99 -23.06 0.95
C GLU A 282 -8.72 -22.29 2.08
N ALA A 283 -9.53 -21.28 1.75
CA ALA A 283 -10.32 -20.54 2.71
C ALA A 283 -11.30 -21.43 3.47
N HIS A 284 -11.94 -22.40 2.80
CA HIS A 284 -12.78 -23.43 3.44
C HIS A 284 -11.98 -24.24 4.46
N ALA A 285 -10.80 -24.74 4.08
CA ALA A 285 -9.94 -25.52 4.97
C ALA A 285 -9.51 -24.69 6.20
N LEU A 286 -9.14 -23.40 6.00
CA LEU A 286 -8.79 -22.48 7.07
C LEU A 286 -9.94 -22.29 8.06
N LEU A 287 -11.16 -22.06 7.55
CA LEU A 287 -12.36 -21.87 8.40
C LEU A 287 -12.70 -23.13 9.21
N HIS A 288 -12.26 -24.31 8.78
CA HIS A 288 -12.45 -25.59 9.47
C HIS A 288 -11.20 -26.04 10.26
N GLY A 289 -10.21 -25.17 10.45
CA GLY A 289 -9.01 -25.48 11.20
C GLY A 289 -8.06 -26.49 10.54
N ARG A 290 -8.18 -26.68 9.23
CA ARG A 290 -7.39 -27.65 8.43
C ARG A 290 -6.34 -26.96 7.57
N ALA A 291 -5.83 -25.81 8.00
CA ALA A 291 -4.84 -25.05 7.23
C ALA A 291 -3.48 -25.77 7.21
N GLU A 292 -2.98 -26.09 6.03
CA GLU A 292 -1.65 -26.65 5.80
C GLU A 292 -0.61 -25.55 5.64
N ASP A 293 0.68 -25.89 5.79
CA ASP A 293 1.77 -24.92 5.79
C ASP A 293 2.01 -24.26 4.42
N ASP A 294 1.70 -24.98 3.33
CA ASP A 294 1.82 -24.49 1.94
C ASP A 294 0.71 -23.51 1.52
N PHE A 295 -0.32 -23.40 2.34
CA PHE A 295 -1.49 -22.57 2.14
C PHE A 295 -1.14 -21.10 1.78
N GLY A 296 -1.83 -20.53 0.78
CA GLY A 296 -1.59 -19.17 0.34
C GLY A 296 -0.15 -18.95 -0.14
N SER A 297 0.45 -19.92 -0.84
CA SER A 297 1.86 -19.90 -1.24
C SER A 297 2.84 -19.89 -0.07
N GLY A 298 2.53 -20.65 0.99
CA GLY A 298 3.37 -20.80 2.18
C GLY A 298 3.18 -19.73 3.25
N ARG A 299 2.11 -18.91 3.15
CA ARG A 299 1.86 -17.84 4.15
C ARG A 299 1.64 -18.39 5.55
N ILE A 300 0.97 -19.55 5.71
CA ILE A 300 0.76 -20.16 7.05
C ILE A 300 2.10 -20.53 7.69
N TYR A 301 3.00 -21.16 6.93
CA TYR A 301 4.35 -21.46 7.38
C TYR A 301 5.11 -20.19 7.79
N ILE A 302 5.08 -19.14 6.94
CA ILE A 302 5.71 -17.86 7.22
C ILE A 302 5.12 -17.24 8.51
N TRP A 303 3.80 -17.19 8.65
CA TRP A 303 3.14 -16.60 9.81
C TRP A 303 3.44 -17.34 11.11
N LYS A 304 3.54 -18.67 11.09
CA LYS A 304 3.96 -19.47 12.26
C LYS A 304 5.37 -19.08 12.72
N ASN A 305 6.31 -18.94 11.79
CA ASN A 305 7.69 -18.56 12.11
C ASN A 305 7.77 -17.09 12.58
N VAL A 306 7.07 -16.18 11.91
CA VAL A 306 7.01 -14.76 12.31
C VAL A 306 6.39 -14.61 13.70
N TRP A 307 5.36 -15.42 14.03
CA TRP A 307 4.73 -15.40 15.35
C TRP A 307 5.69 -15.82 16.47
N GLN A 308 6.64 -16.71 16.22
CA GLN A 308 7.68 -17.01 17.21
C GLN A 308 8.57 -15.78 17.46
N ALA A 309 8.98 -15.07 16.40
CA ALA A 309 9.74 -13.84 16.53
C ALA A 309 8.94 -12.72 17.26
N VAL A 310 7.60 -12.68 17.13
CA VAL A 310 6.73 -11.77 17.90
C VAL A 310 6.80 -12.10 19.40
N LYS A 311 6.73 -13.38 19.78
CA LYS A 311 6.77 -13.80 21.21
C LYS A 311 8.05 -13.39 21.92
N GLU A 312 9.17 -13.30 21.21
CA GLU A 312 10.44 -12.88 21.78
C GLU A 312 10.45 -11.39 22.16
N ARG A 313 9.76 -10.54 21.38
CA ARG A 313 9.76 -9.08 21.56
C ARG A 313 8.38 -8.47 21.25
N PRO A 314 7.34 -8.78 22.04
CA PRO A 314 5.97 -8.46 21.67
C PRO A 314 5.62 -6.96 21.73
N LEU A 315 6.24 -6.19 22.65
CA LEU A 315 5.83 -4.80 22.89
C LEU A 315 6.46 -3.80 21.92
N PHE A 316 7.76 -3.93 21.66
CA PHE A 316 8.53 -2.99 20.82
C PHE A 316 9.14 -3.64 19.58
N GLY A 317 8.91 -4.93 19.35
CA GLY A 317 9.44 -5.64 18.20
C GLY A 317 10.96 -5.79 18.21
N GLY A 318 11.51 -6.23 17.07
CA GLY A 318 12.94 -6.47 16.90
C GLY A 318 13.72 -5.37 16.16
N GLY A 319 13.02 -4.35 15.69
CA GLY A 319 13.54 -3.28 14.84
C GLY A 319 12.95 -3.35 13.43
N PRO A 320 12.65 -2.18 12.79
CA PRO A 320 12.12 -2.12 11.43
C PRO A 320 13.00 -2.90 10.43
N ASP A 321 12.36 -3.71 9.57
CA ASP A 321 13.00 -4.51 8.50
C ASP A 321 14.16 -5.40 8.97
N THR A 322 14.07 -6.01 10.18
CA THR A 322 15.09 -6.90 10.75
C THR A 322 14.67 -8.37 10.87
N LEU A 323 13.53 -8.75 10.28
CA LEU A 323 12.98 -10.11 10.37
C LEU A 323 13.97 -11.18 9.89
N SER A 324 14.70 -10.93 8.80
CA SER A 324 15.71 -11.84 8.27
C SER A 324 16.91 -12.10 9.20
N ARG A 325 17.10 -11.28 10.23
CA ARG A 325 18.10 -11.51 11.31
C ARG A 325 17.59 -12.45 12.39
N ARG A 326 16.26 -12.59 12.51
CA ARG A 326 15.59 -13.30 13.60
C ARG A 326 15.00 -14.65 13.19
N ILE A 327 14.73 -14.82 11.91
CA ILE A 327 14.15 -16.04 11.36
C ILE A 327 15.20 -16.74 10.51
N THR A 328 15.64 -17.92 10.94
CA THR A 328 16.59 -18.78 10.22
C THR A 328 15.89 -19.82 9.35
N ALA A 329 14.56 -19.91 9.46
CA ALA A 329 13.76 -20.81 8.65
C ALA A 329 13.72 -20.37 7.19
N TYR A 330 13.68 -21.35 6.31
CA TYR A 330 13.57 -21.13 4.86
C TYR A 330 12.25 -21.68 4.37
N PHE A 331 11.63 -20.95 3.43
CA PHE A 331 10.53 -21.47 2.66
C PHE A 331 11.10 -22.17 1.43
N GLU A 332 10.76 -23.45 1.26
CA GLU A 332 11.24 -24.28 0.16
C GLU A 332 10.12 -24.53 -0.84
N ARG A 333 10.44 -24.44 -2.11
CA ARG A 333 9.54 -24.86 -3.20
C ARG A 333 10.10 -26.09 -3.84
N TYR A 334 9.20 -27.04 -4.11
CA TYR A 334 9.52 -28.33 -4.71
C TYR A 334 8.97 -28.39 -6.13
N ASP A 335 9.63 -29.15 -7.03
CA ASP A 335 9.10 -29.55 -8.32
C ASP A 335 8.15 -30.75 -8.18
N GLU A 336 7.57 -31.18 -9.31
CA GLU A 336 6.68 -32.37 -9.36
C GLU A 336 7.39 -33.68 -8.97
N ALA A 337 8.73 -33.70 -9.04
CA ALA A 337 9.56 -34.85 -8.67
C ALA A 337 10.02 -34.79 -7.20
N GLY A 338 9.64 -33.75 -6.44
CA GLY A 338 9.98 -33.55 -5.03
C GLY A 338 11.37 -32.97 -4.78
N HIS A 339 12.05 -32.42 -5.79
CA HIS A 339 13.33 -31.72 -5.60
C HIS A 339 13.12 -30.27 -5.21
N ILE A 340 13.99 -29.75 -4.34
CA ILE A 340 13.97 -28.34 -3.95
C ILE A 340 14.39 -27.48 -5.15
N VAL A 341 13.43 -26.80 -5.76
CA VAL A 341 13.67 -25.86 -6.87
C VAL A 341 14.14 -24.51 -6.33
N ARG A 342 13.67 -24.13 -5.14
CA ARG A 342 13.99 -22.83 -4.55
C ARG A 342 13.93 -22.86 -3.03
N ARG A 343 14.93 -22.22 -2.42
CA ARG A 343 15.01 -21.97 -0.98
C ARG A 343 15.06 -20.46 -0.73
N THR A 344 14.07 -19.91 -0.04
CA THR A 344 13.95 -18.47 0.20
C THR A 344 13.89 -18.21 1.70
N GLY A 345 14.78 -17.36 2.23
CA GLY A 345 14.72 -16.91 3.62
C GLY A 345 13.49 -16.03 3.87
N ILE A 346 12.96 -16.09 5.09
CA ILE A 346 11.81 -15.29 5.50
C ILE A 346 12.32 -13.91 5.93
N ASP A 347 12.11 -12.90 5.10
CA ASP A 347 12.50 -11.51 5.35
C ASP A 347 11.29 -10.59 5.66
N THR A 348 10.07 -11.07 5.41
CA THR A 348 8.83 -10.35 5.67
C THR A 348 7.68 -11.31 5.98
N ALA A 349 6.67 -10.82 6.68
CA ALA A 349 5.51 -11.63 7.07
C ALA A 349 4.51 -11.88 5.92
N HIS A 350 4.62 -11.24 4.77
CA HIS A 350 3.55 -11.21 3.75
C HIS A 350 2.16 -10.90 4.32
N ASN A 351 2.15 -10.07 5.35
CA ASN A 351 1.01 -9.48 6.03
C ASN A 351 1.56 -8.24 6.73
N GLU A 352 1.16 -7.05 6.28
CA GLU A 352 1.73 -5.79 6.79
C GLU A 352 1.48 -5.59 8.29
N TYR A 353 0.31 -6.02 8.79
CA TYR A 353 -0.04 -5.89 10.20
C TYR A 353 0.82 -6.79 11.09
N LEU A 354 1.00 -8.05 10.69
CA LEU A 354 1.89 -8.98 11.39
C LEU A 354 3.36 -8.53 11.26
N ASN A 355 3.72 -7.94 10.13
CA ASN A 355 5.07 -7.39 9.91
C ASN A 355 5.35 -6.20 10.85
N ILE A 356 4.38 -5.28 11.03
CA ILE A 356 4.46 -4.19 12.00
C ILE A 356 4.60 -4.76 13.42
N LEU A 357 3.75 -5.74 13.78
CA LEU A 357 3.80 -6.36 15.10
C LEU A 357 5.17 -6.99 15.38
N ALA A 358 5.73 -7.71 14.43
CA ALA A 358 7.03 -8.38 14.60
C ALA A 358 8.20 -7.40 14.64
N ASN A 359 8.18 -6.37 13.80
CA ASN A 359 9.31 -5.44 13.64
C ASN A 359 9.24 -4.25 14.60
N GLN A 360 8.05 -3.62 14.77
CA GLN A 360 7.88 -2.42 15.61
C GLN A 360 7.13 -2.68 16.91
N GLY A 361 6.47 -3.84 17.04
CA GLY A 361 5.77 -4.29 18.24
C GLY A 361 4.32 -3.84 18.36
N LEU A 362 3.69 -4.28 19.46
CA LEU A 362 2.27 -4.10 19.72
C LEU A 362 1.84 -2.62 19.76
N PHE A 363 2.64 -1.77 20.41
CA PHE A 363 2.27 -0.35 20.54
C PHE A 363 2.28 0.36 19.19
N ALA A 364 3.23 0.03 18.30
CA ALA A 364 3.26 0.55 16.94
C ALA A 364 2.04 0.07 16.14
N LEU A 365 1.69 -1.21 16.23
CA LEU A 365 0.51 -1.77 15.58
C LEU A 365 -0.78 -1.10 16.06
N LEU A 366 -0.94 -0.89 17.37
CA LEU A 366 -2.12 -0.20 17.92
C LEU A 366 -2.22 1.25 17.44
N CYS A 367 -1.10 1.97 17.37
CA CYS A 367 -1.05 3.32 16.81
C CYS A 367 -1.44 3.32 15.31
N TRP A 368 -0.90 2.40 14.52
CA TRP A 368 -1.20 2.26 13.09
C TRP A 368 -2.68 1.95 12.85
N LEU A 369 -3.21 0.91 13.50
CA LEU A 369 -4.61 0.52 13.40
C LEU A 369 -5.55 1.60 13.94
N GLY A 370 -5.18 2.27 15.01
CA GLY A 370 -5.94 3.40 15.57
C GLY A 370 -6.01 4.58 14.59
N ALA A 371 -4.89 4.91 13.91
CA ALA A 371 -4.87 5.96 12.88
C ALA A 371 -5.77 5.58 11.70
N LEU A 372 -5.68 4.34 11.21
CA LEU A 372 -6.58 3.80 10.17
C LEU A 372 -8.04 3.83 10.62
N GLY A 373 -8.33 3.45 11.87
CA GLY A 373 -9.69 3.47 12.44
C GLY A 373 -10.28 4.89 12.49
N CYS A 374 -9.49 5.89 12.91
CA CYS A 374 -9.90 7.30 12.87
C CYS A 374 -10.23 7.75 11.44
N SER A 375 -9.39 7.35 10.47
CA SER A 375 -9.59 7.68 9.06
C SER A 375 -10.78 6.94 8.47
N ALA A 376 -11.04 5.69 8.87
CA ALA A 376 -12.22 4.93 8.47
C ALA A 376 -13.52 5.59 8.95
N VAL A 377 -13.56 6.05 10.21
CA VAL A 377 -14.70 6.83 10.73
C VAL A 377 -14.90 8.10 9.93
N ARG A 378 -13.81 8.81 9.60
CA ARG A 378 -13.87 10.02 8.77
C ARG A 378 -14.38 9.70 7.35
N PHE A 379 -13.89 8.62 6.75
CA PHE A 379 -14.34 8.13 5.45
C PHE A 379 -15.86 7.90 5.43
N VAL A 380 -16.36 7.06 6.33
CA VAL A 380 -17.79 6.71 6.38
C VAL A 380 -18.67 7.95 6.58
N ARG A 381 -18.24 8.88 7.46
CA ARG A 381 -19.00 10.10 7.73
C ARG A 381 -19.00 11.10 6.58
N ARG A 382 -17.98 11.11 5.73
CA ARG A 382 -17.79 12.17 4.71
C ARG A 382 -17.91 11.71 3.27
N ALA A 383 -17.82 10.42 2.98
CA ALA A 383 -17.82 9.89 1.62
C ALA A 383 -19.12 10.23 0.84
N GLY A 384 -20.24 10.36 1.53
CA GLY A 384 -21.50 10.77 0.91
C GLY A 384 -21.56 12.24 0.47
N GLU A 385 -20.77 13.09 1.13
CA GLU A 385 -20.80 14.55 0.94
C GLU A 385 -19.55 15.05 0.20
N ARG A 386 -18.42 14.37 0.38
CA ARG A 386 -17.11 14.80 -0.12
C ARG A 386 -16.48 13.79 -1.05
N LEU A 387 -16.32 14.19 -2.27
CA LEU A 387 -15.79 13.35 -3.34
C LEU A 387 -14.37 12.85 -3.05
N THR A 388 -13.50 13.69 -2.48
CA THR A 388 -12.15 13.29 -2.09
C THR A 388 -12.18 12.19 -1.04
N ALA A 389 -13.09 12.29 -0.05
CA ALA A 389 -13.23 11.25 0.96
C ALA A 389 -13.68 9.93 0.32
N LEU A 390 -14.61 9.97 -0.64
CA LEU A 390 -15.04 8.78 -1.37
C LEU A 390 -13.90 8.15 -2.16
N ILE A 391 -13.21 8.93 -3.00
CA ILE A 391 -12.13 8.44 -3.87
C ILE A 391 -10.97 7.90 -3.04
N CYS A 392 -10.43 8.72 -2.13
CA CYS A 392 -9.25 8.35 -1.36
C CYS A 392 -9.55 7.28 -0.30
N GLY A 393 -10.74 7.34 0.34
CA GLY A 393 -11.16 6.33 1.31
C GLY A 393 -11.37 4.95 0.67
N SER A 394 -11.91 4.90 -0.55
CA SER A 394 -12.06 3.66 -1.31
C SER A 394 -10.70 3.06 -1.68
N ALA A 395 -9.74 3.89 -2.09
CA ALA A 395 -8.37 3.50 -2.38
C ALA A 395 -7.66 2.96 -1.12
N VAL A 396 -7.78 3.67 0.01
CA VAL A 396 -7.23 3.25 1.31
C VAL A 396 -7.83 1.91 1.74
N LEU A 397 -9.15 1.74 1.63
CA LEU A 397 -9.82 0.48 1.98
C LEU A 397 -9.32 -0.68 1.14
N GLY A 398 -9.22 -0.49 -0.19
CA GLY A 398 -8.70 -1.51 -1.11
C GLY A 398 -7.28 -1.95 -0.74
N TYR A 399 -6.39 -0.99 -0.49
CA TYR A 399 -5.03 -1.29 -0.04
C TYR A 399 -5.00 -2.02 1.31
N CYS A 400 -5.78 -1.58 2.31
CA CYS A 400 -5.82 -2.20 3.63
C CYS A 400 -6.26 -3.68 3.58
N VAL A 401 -7.17 -4.04 2.68
CA VAL A 401 -7.56 -5.44 2.47
C VAL A 401 -6.42 -6.24 1.82
N GLN A 402 -5.76 -5.68 0.80
CA GLN A 402 -4.60 -6.30 0.16
C GLN A 402 -3.44 -6.46 1.14
N ALA A 403 -3.17 -5.48 2.01
CA ALA A 403 -2.10 -5.46 3.00
C ALA A 403 -2.16 -6.63 3.99
N PHE A 404 -3.31 -7.27 4.18
CA PHE A 404 -3.43 -8.48 4.98
C PHE A 404 -2.69 -9.68 4.36
N PHE A 405 -2.47 -9.65 3.05
CA PHE A 405 -1.76 -10.69 2.30
C PHE A 405 -0.55 -10.13 1.52
N GLY A 406 -0.23 -8.86 1.72
CA GLY A 406 0.78 -8.11 1.00
C GLY A 406 2.00 -7.75 1.84
N ILE A 407 2.86 -6.99 1.21
CA ILE A 407 4.09 -6.45 1.79
C ILE A 407 4.17 -4.94 1.58
N SER A 408 4.63 -4.24 2.61
CA SER A 408 4.99 -2.83 2.52
C SER A 408 6.37 -2.67 1.88
N MET A 409 6.45 -1.81 0.87
CA MET A 409 7.71 -1.39 0.25
C MET A 409 7.58 0.00 -0.38
N CYS A 410 8.69 0.73 -0.39
CA CYS A 410 8.72 2.08 -0.97
C CYS A 410 8.32 2.16 -2.46
N LEU A 411 8.14 1.03 -3.16
CA LEU A 411 7.68 0.96 -4.53
C LEU A 411 6.15 1.18 -4.63
N SER A 412 5.37 0.77 -3.63
CA SER A 412 3.90 0.80 -3.63
C SER A 412 3.31 1.61 -2.46
N THR A 413 3.88 1.49 -1.26
CA THR A 413 3.37 2.12 -0.03
C THR A 413 3.21 3.65 -0.13
N PRO A 414 4.06 4.41 -0.87
CA PRO A 414 3.85 5.85 -1.03
C PRO A 414 2.50 6.22 -1.64
N PHE A 415 1.96 5.43 -2.58
CA PHE A 415 0.65 5.68 -3.19
C PHE A 415 -0.49 5.53 -2.18
N PHE A 416 -0.39 4.53 -1.31
CA PHE A 416 -1.32 4.34 -0.21
C PHE A 416 -1.24 5.50 0.79
N VAL A 417 -0.03 5.89 1.22
CA VAL A 417 0.18 6.99 2.18
C VAL A 417 -0.32 8.31 1.61
N ILE A 418 -0.13 8.58 0.32
CA ILE A 418 -0.68 9.74 -0.38
C ILE A 418 -2.21 9.71 -0.35
N ALA A 419 -2.84 8.60 -0.73
CA ALA A 419 -4.30 8.48 -0.70
C ALA A 419 -4.84 8.65 0.74
N TRP A 420 -4.16 8.07 1.74
CA TRP A 420 -4.51 8.21 3.14
C TRP A 420 -4.37 9.66 3.64
N ALA A 421 -3.28 10.33 3.31
CA ALA A 421 -3.08 11.74 3.63
C ALA A 421 -4.15 12.63 2.98
N MET A 422 -4.51 12.35 1.70
CA MET A 422 -5.54 13.10 0.98
C MET A 422 -6.94 12.89 1.58
N LEU A 423 -7.25 11.70 2.12
CA LEU A 423 -8.48 11.46 2.90
C LEU A 423 -8.55 12.37 4.13
N GLU A 424 -7.39 12.71 4.72
CA GLU A 424 -7.28 13.57 5.88
C GLU A 424 -7.28 15.06 5.56
N THR A 425 -7.26 15.51 4.31
CA THR A 425 -7.24 16.93 3.95
C THR A 425 -8.46 17.69 4.47
N ARG A 426 -8.28 18.98 4.76
CA ARG A 426 -9.37 19.91 5.05
C ARG A 426 -9.85 20.49 3.73
N GLU A 427 -11.06 20.18 3.34
CA GLU A 427 -11.78 20.95 2.35
C GLU A 427 -12.52 22.06 3.10
N ASN A 428 -12.34 23.30 2.67
CA ASN A 428 -13.09 24.44 3.19
C ASN A 428 -14.54 24.39 2.69
#